data_5267b3d39f00368f3a45c4ad42af1075
#
_entry.id   5267b3d39f00368f3a45c4ad42af1075
#
_cell.length_a   1.000
_cell.length_b   1.000
_cell.length_c   1.000
_cell.angle_alpha   90.00
_cell.angle_beta   90.00
_cell.angle_gamma   90.00
#
_symmetry.space_group_name_H-M   'P 1'
#
loop_
_entity.id
_entity.type
_entity.pdbx_description
1 polymer ?
#
loop_
_entity_poly.entity_id
_entity_poly.type
_entity_poly.pdbx_seq_one_letter_code
_entity_poly.pdbx_strand_id
1 'polypeptide(L)'
;MAAWADRVGIAVPMHTAMRIARRVVSLVRDVAPTTPVCAYGLYAPMLADVADRVLAGETDAALADWVDGADDANVVVLDRRAASGGGPLPARDLLPGLDRYARLAIAGEERPVAYVETSHGCAHRCRHCPVPVIYDGRIRVVALDDVLRDVEQQVAAGARHVTFGDPDFCNGVHHARRVVAAVHERFPDLTFDCTVKVEHVLRHASIWPEFAERGCLFVVSAFESTDDRVLDHLDKGHTVADEAAAVALLRRHGIEVRPTWLPFTPWTTTSQVADLLRFVADHGLIGNVDPVQYTIRLLIPKGSLLLDRPDVAARVGAYDDTLGAHPWAAPDPAVDALQARLAALVEAELAAGASTGEIFAAVCAACGVDPGPVPADVERPRLTEPWFCCAEPTAGQFGTLDPV
;
A
#
# COMPACT_ATOMS: atom_id res chain seq x y z
N MET A 1 25.81 -14.66 -1.39
CA MET A 1 25.16 -14.63 -0.06
C MET A 1 24.49 -15.96 0.30
N ALA A 2 23.71 -16.61 -0.54
CA ALA A 2 23.03 -17.86 -0.17
C ALA A 2 23.93 -19.06 0.19
N ALA A 3 25.16 -19.10 -0.32
CA ALA A 3 26.06 -20.25 -0.12
C ALA A 3 26.55 -20.46 1.35
N TRP A 4 26.36 -19.51 2.24
CA TRP A 4 26.70 -19.60 3.67
C TRP A 4 25.47 -19.84 4.57
N ALA A 5 24.27 -19.70 4.01
CA ALA A 5 23.04 -19.78 4.77
C ALA A 5 22.56 -21.22 4.91
N ASP A 6 22.17 -21.63 6.11
CA ASP A 6 21.52 -22.91 6.36
C ASP A 6 20.05 -22.89 5.89
N ARG A 7 19.42 -21.74 5.93
CA ARG A 7 18.02 -21.51 5.51
C ARG A 7 17.87 -20.11 4.95
N VAL A 8 16.92 -19.89 4.02
CA VAL A 8 16.65 -18.59 3.41
C VAL A 8 15.17 -18.22 3.60
N GLY A 9 14.90 -17.17 4.34
CA GLY A 9 13.56 -16.60 4.49
C GLY A 9 13.37 -15.41 3.52
N ILE A 10 12.24 -15.39 2.80
CA ILE A 10 11.91 -14.32 1.83
C ILE A 10 10.57 -13.70 2.22
N ALA A 11 10.58 -12.43 2.61
CA ALA A 11 9.36 -11.66 2.86
C ALA A 11 8.66 -11.30 1.54
N VAL A 12 7.35 -11.55 1.48
CA VAL A 12 6.53 -11.34 0.27
C VAL A 12 5.28 -10.54 0.63
N PRO A 13 5.44 -9.24 0.99
CA PRO A 13 4.33 -8.42 1.47
C PRO A 13 3.39 -7.94 0.35
N MET A 14 3.86 -7.89 -0.90
CA MET A 14 3.12 -7.33 -2.02
C MET A 14 3.42 -8.06 -3.33
N HIS A 15 2.62 -7.78 -4.38
CA HIS A 15 2.73 -8.44 -5.69
C HIS A 15 4.10 -8.25 -6.34
N THR A 16 4.64 -7.04 -6.35
CA THR A 16 5.98 -6.77 -6.90
C THR A 16 7.05 -7.58 -6.17
N ALA A 17 6.97 -7.65 -4.83
CA ALA A 17 7.86 -8.48 -4.02
C ALA A 17 7.74 -9.97 -4.37
N MET A 18 6.54 -10.47 -4.71
CA MET A 18 6.34 -11.86 -5.17
C MET A 18 7.09 -12.14 -6.48
N ARG A 19 7.02 -11.23 -7.46
CA ARG A 19 7.75 -11.39 -8.72
C ARG A 19 9.26 -11.38 -8.51
N ILE A 20 9.76 -10.47 -7.66
CA ILE A 20 11.18 -10.43 -7.26
C ILE A 20 11.58 -11.72 -6.52
N ALA A 21 10.75 -12.17 -5.59
CA ALA A 21 10.99 -13.37 -4.79
C ALA A 21 11.16 -14.63 -5.67
N ARG A 22 10.34 -14.81 -6.72
CA ARG A 22 10.51 -15.91 -7.69
C ARG A 22 11.91 -15.91 -8.30
N ARG A 23 12.41 -14.74 -8.70
CA ARG A 23 13.77 -14.59 -9.25
C ARG A 23 14.84 -14.87 -8.19
N VAL A 24 14.64 -14.36 -6.96
CA VAL A 24 15.57 -14.62 -5.84
C VAL A 24 15.62 -16.11 -5.52
N VAL A 25 14.48 -16.83 -5.49
CA VAL A 25 14.45 -18.28 -5.29
C VAL A 25 15.25 -18.99 -6.39
N SER A 26 15.08 -18.63 -7.66
CA SER A 26 15.87 -19.19 -8.76
C SER A 26 17.37 -18.99 -8.53
N LEU A 27 17.81 -17.78 -8.18
CA LEU A 27 19.22 -17.49 -7.89
C LEU A 27 19.75 -18.27 -6.69
N VAL A 28 18.93 -18.47 -5.66
CA VAL A 28 19.30 -19.31 -4.51
C VAL A 28 19.50 -20.75 -4.95
N ARG A 29 18.60 -21.30 -5.79
CA ARG A 29 18.71 -22.66 -6.31
C ARG A 29 19.97 -22.88 -7.18
N ASP A 30 20.39 -21.85 -7.92
CA ASP A 30 21.59 -21.91 -8.77
C ASP A 30 22.89 -22.02 -7.94
N VAL A 31 22.95 -21.30 -6.79
CA VAL A 31 24.18 -21.24 -5.98
C VAL A 31 24.15 -22.15 -4.75
N ALA A 32 22.99 -22.56 -4.28
CA ALA A 32 22.78 -23.40 -3.10
C ALA A 32 21.52 -24.28 -3.28
N PRO A 33 21.53 -25.29 -4.14
CA PRO A 33 20.36 -26.06 -4.58
C PRO A 33 19.59 -26.75 -3.45
N THR A 34 20.29 -27.09 -2.37
CA THR A 34 19.73 -27.84 -1.22
C THR A 34 19.35 -26.96 -0.05
N THR A 35 19.63 -25.67 -0.10
CA THR A 35 19.27 -24.75 1.00
C THR A 35 17.75 -24.55 1.04
N PRO A 36 17.07 -24.86 2.17
CA PRO A 36 15.63 -24.66 2.30
C PRO A 36 15.25 -23.18 2.16
N VAL A 37 14.16 -22.91 1.42
CA VAL A 37 13.61 -21.57 1.20
C VAL A 37 12.21 -21.50 1.76
N CYS A 38 11.96 -20.55 2.66
CA CYS A 38 10.64 -20.19 3.18
C CYS A 38 10.18 -18.85 2.61
N ALA A 39 9.04 -18.82 1.93
CA ALA A 39 8.35 -17.58 1.58
C ALA A 39 7.32 -17.25 2.69
N TYR A 40 7.28 -15.99 3.14
CA TYR A 40 6.34 -15.57 4.18
C TYR A 40 5.72 -14.20 3.90
N GLY A 41 4.50 -13.95 4.38
CA GLY A 41 3.76 -12.72 4.18
C GLY A 41 2.53 -12.87 3.29
N LEU A 42 1.93 -11.73 2.94
CA LEU A 42 0.61 -11.64 2.31
C LEU A 42 0.53 -12.37 0.94
N TYR A 43 1.58 -12.29 0.13
CA TYR A 43 1.64 -12.90 -1.19
C TYR A 43 2.47 -14.20 -1.24
N ALA A 44 2.97 -14.67 -0.10
CA ALA A 44 3.75 -15.92 -0.02
C ALA A 44 3.03 -17.14 -0.61
N PRO A 45 1.69 -17.33 -0.48
CA PRO A 45 0.99 -18.45 -1.10
C PRO A 45 1.20 -18.60 -2.61
N MET A 46 1.55 -17.51 -3.29
CA MET A 46 1.84 -17.51 -4.73
C MET A 46 3.20 -18.09 -5.10
N LEU A 47 4.03 -18.44 -4.11
CA LEU A 47 5.34 -19.08 -4.29
C LEU A 47 5.32 -20.57 -3.88
N ALA A 48 4.15 -21.15 -3.64
CA ALA A 48 4.02 -22.54 -3.21
C ALA A 48 4.58 -23.57 -4.21
N ASP A 49 4.77 -23.18 -5.45
CA ASP A 49 5.37 -24.00 -6.53
C ASP A 49 6.91 -23.94 -6.57
N VAL A 50 7.55 -22.96 -5.91
CA VAL A 50 9.00 -22.72 -5.98
C VAL A 50 9.69 -22.68 -4.61
N ALA A 51 8.98 -22.37 -3.53
CA ALA A 51 9.50 -22.38 -2.17
C ALA A 51 9.24 -23.72 -1.48
N ASP A 52 10.13 -24.14 -0.57
CA ASP A 52 9.96 -25.38 0.19
C ASP A 52 8.93 -25.22 1.30
N ARG A 53 8.80 -23.98 1.81
CA ARG A 53 7.83 -23.61 2.86
C ARG A 53 7.13 -22.33 2.51
N VAL A 54 5.86 -22.24 2.85
CA VAL A 54 5.04 -21.04 2.66
C VAL A 54 4.27 -20.74 3.93
N LEU A 55 4.41 -19.49 4.44
CA LEU A 55 3.72 -19.00 5.62
C LEU A 55 2.92 -17.76 5.27
N ALA A 56 1.62 -17.71 5.59
CA ALA A 56 0.75 -16.58 5.33
C ALA A 56 -0.02 -16.18 6.60
N GLY A 57 -0.36 -14.90 6.73
CA GLY A 57 -1.01 -14.34 7.91
C GLY A 57 0.01 -13.99 9.01
N GLU A 58 -0.24 -14.40 10.25
CA GLU A 58 0.65 -14.15 11.38
C GLU A 58 1.76 -15.22 11.38
N THR A 59 2.95 -14.83 10.97
CA THR A 59 4.01 -15.78 10.59
C THR A 59 5.12 -15.92 11.61
N ASP A 60 5.23 -15.04 12.61
CA ASP A 60 6.41 -14.91 13.47
C ASP A 60 6.79 -16.22 14.17
N ALA A 61 5.84 -16.85 14.88
CA ALA A 61 6.10 -18.09 15.60
C ALA A 61 6.46 -19.24 14.65
N ALA A 62 5.70 -19.40 13.55
CA ALA A 62 5.93 -20.46 12.58
C ALA A 62 7.26 -20.27 11.82
N LEU A 63 7.68 -19.02 11.60
CA LEU A 63 8.97 -18.71 10.99
C LEU A 63 10.12 -19.05 11.95
N ALA A 64 9.98 -18.73 13.25
CA ALA A 64 10.95 -19.10 14.27
C ALA A 64 11.09 -20.63 14.38
N ASP A 65 9.97 -21.36 14.49
CA ASP A 65 9.96 -22.81 14.54
C ASP A 65 10.63 -23.44 13.30
N TRP A 66 10.39 -22.86 12.12
CA TRP A 66 11.03 -23.31 10.89
C TRP A 66 12.53 -23.03 10.89
N VAL A 67 12.99 -21.87 11.38
CA VAL A 67 14.41 -21.55 11.50
C VAL A 67 15.11 -22.51 12.44
N ASP A 68 14.47 -22.88 13.55
CA ASP A 68 15.02 -23.82 14.55
C ASP A 68 14.93 -25.30 14.11
N GLY A 69 14.35 -25.58 12.95
CA GLY A 69 14.23 -26.93 12.41
C GLY A 69 13.15 -27.79 13.09
N ALA A 70 12.23 -27.15 13.82
CA ALA A 70 11.18 -27.84 14.57
C ALA A 70 10.05 -28.38 13.67
N ASP A 71 9.88 -27.83 12.47
CA ASP A 71 8.84 -28.21 11.51
C ASP A 71 9.31 -28.10 10.06
N ASP A 72 9.38 -29.22 9.36
CA ASP A 72 9.75 -29.34 7.96
C ASP A 72 8.56 -29.64 7.02
N ALA A 73 7.32 -29.64 7.54
CA ALA A 73 6.15 -29.92 6.74
C ALA A 73 5.89 -28.79 5.72
N ASN A 74 5.64 -29.14 4.47
CA ASN A 74 5.24 -28.18 3.42
C ASN A 74 3.78 -27.79 3.63
N VAL A 75 3.52 -26.84 4.54
CA VAL A 75 2.17 -26.42 4.95
C VAL A 75 2.02 -24.91 4.70
N VAL A 76 0.93 -24.52 4.04
CA VAL A 76 0.44 -23.15 4.08
C VAL A 76 -0.17 -22.94 5.45
N VAL A 77 0.58 -22.35 6.37
CA VAL A 77 0.07 -22.02 7.70
C VAL A 77 -0.66 -20.69 7.62
N LEU A 78 -1.99 -20.76 7.64
CA LEU A 78 -2.84 -19.62 7.92
C LEU A 78 -3.05 -19.60 9.44
N ASP A 79 -2.14 -19.02 10.20
CA ASP A 79 -2.41 -18.82 11.62
C ASP A 79 -3.42 -17.69 11.80
N ARG A 80 -4.69 -18.08 11.90
CA ARG A 80 -5.82 -17.19 12.17
C ARG A 80 -6.00 -16.93 13.68
N ARG A 81 -5.17 -17.54 14.51
CA ARG A 81 -5.26 -17.50 15.98
C ARG A 81 -3.99 -16.92 16.60
N ALA A 82 -3.50 -15.84 16.05
CA ALA A 82 -2.39 -15.17 16.73
C ALA A 82 -2.80 -14.86 18.17
N ALA A 83 -2.01 -15.33 19.11
CA ALA A 83 -2.26 -15.13 20.51
C ALA A 83 -2.43 -13.62 20.79
N SER A 84 -3.44 -13.29 21.58
CA SER A 84 -3.52 -11.99 22.23
C SER A 84 -2.37 -11.90 23.24
N GLY A 85 -1.24 -11.39 22.80
CA GLY A 85 -0.02 -11.28 23.62
C GLY A 85 1.14 -10.80 22.74
N GLY A 86 2.07 -10.03 23.28
CA GLY A 86 3.15 -9.38 22.57
C GLY A 86 3.85 -10.29 21.56
N GLY A 87 3.99 -9.78 20.33
CA GLY A 87 4.85 -10.38 19.34
C GLY A 87 6.34 -10.07 19.64
N PRO A 88 7.27 -10.66 18.89
CA PRO A 88 8.66 -10.29 19.01
C PRO A 88 8.83 -8.80 18.63
N LEU A 89 9.62 -8.08 19.41
CA LEU A 89 9.99 -6.72 19.07
C LEU A 89 10.87 -6.75 17.81
N PRO A 90 10.56 -5.94 16.78
CA PRO A 90 11.41 -5.89 15.58
C PRO A 90 12.86 -5.55 15.92
N ALA A 91 13.80 -6.34 15.38
CA ALA A 91 15.24 -6.13 15.56
C ALA A 91 15.73 -5.03 14.61
N ARG A 92 15.40 -3.77 14.94
CA ARG A 92 15.68 -2.60 14.08
C ARG A 92 17.16 -2.35 13.87
N ASP A 93 17.99 -2.76 14.81
CA ASP A 93 19.46 -2.68 14.77
C ASP A 93 20.09 -3.58 13.70
N LEU A 94 19.37 -4.60 13.23
CA LEU A 94 19.80 -5.47 12.13
C LEU A 94 19.42 -4.94 10.75
N LEU A 95 18.62 -3.88 10.68
CA LEU A 95 18.16 -3.27 9.42
C LEU A 95 19.08 -2.12 9.00
N PRO A 96 19.06 -1.75 7.70
CA PRO A 96 19.69 -0.49 7.27
C PRO A 96 19.18 0.71 8.05
N GLY A 97 20.01 1.75 8.16
CA GLY A 97 19.62 2.99 8.83
C GLY A 97 18.41 3.68 8.16
N LEU A 98 17.72 4.54 8.90
CA LEU A 98 16.50 5.24 8.43
C LEU A 98 16.74 6.13 7.18
N ASP A 99 17.99 6.50 6.91
CA ASP A 99 18.40 7.24 5.71
C ASP A 99 18.23 6.44 4.41
N ARG A 100 18.06 5.11 4.50
CA ARG A 100 17.85 4.21 3.37
C ARG A 100 16.38 3.97 3.02
N TYR A 101 15.46 4.58 3.73
CA TYR A 101 14.02 4.42 3.57
C TYR A 101 13.35 5.75 3.19
N ALA A 102 12.05 5.68 2.88
CA ALA A 102 11.23 6.84 2.60
C ALA A 102 11.37 7.91 3.69
N ARG A 103 11.37 9.17 3.29
CA ARG A 103 11.46 10.34 4.17
C ARG A 103 10.16 11.14 4.07
N LEU A 104 9.84 11.89 5.10
CA LEU A 104 8.76 12.87 5.04
C LEU A 104 9.30 14.15 4.39
N ALA A 105 8.75 14.53 3.24
CA ALA A 105 8.96 15.84 2.63
C ALA A 105 7.87 16.81 3.13
N ILE A 106 8.29 17.90 3.75
CA ILE A 106 7.40 18.93 4.29
C ILE A 106 8.14 20.29 4.36
N ALA A 107 7.54 21.34 3.82
CA ALA A 107 8.06 22.72 3.88
C ALA A 107 9.55 22.84 3.45
N GLY A 108 9.95 22.14 2.38
CA GLY A 108 11.32 22.16 1.85
C GLY A 108 12.32 21.32 2.67
N GLU A 109 11.87 20.61 3.69
CA GLU A 109 12.70 19.71 4.50
C GLU A 109 12.37 18.26 4.27
N GLU A 110 13.36 17.38 4.45
CA GLU A 110 13.15 15.93 4.52
C GLU A 110 13.49 15.42 5.92
N ARG A 111 12.56 14.67 6.52
CA ARG A 111 12.70 14.11 7.87
C ARG A 111 12.74 12.59 7.83
N PRO A 112 13.59 11.93 8.66
CA PRO A 112 13.57 10.47 8.79
C PRO A 112 12.23 9.98 9.32
N VAL A 113 11.74 8.88 8.74
CA VAL A 113 10.45 8.28 9.05
C VAL A 113 10.64 6.92 9.71
N ALA A 114 9.90 6.69 10.78
CA ALA A 114 9.67 5.36 11.34
C ALA A 114 8.49 4.68 10.63
N TYR A 115 8.50 3.37 10.54
CA TYR A 115 7.35 2.57 10.12
C TYR A 115 6.98 1.60 11.23
N VAL A 116 5.73 1.68 11.69
CA VAL A 116 5.22 0.85 12.79
C VAL A 116 3.81 0.37 12.48
N GLU A 117 3.55 -0.92 12.63
CA GLU A 117 2.21 -1.50 12.54
C GLU A 117 1.61 -1.63 13.94
N THR A 118 0.40 -1.14 14.12
CA THR A 118 -0.35 -1.22 15.38
C THR A 118 -1.42 -2.30 15.34
N SER A 119 -1.77 -2.72 14.13
CA SER A 119 -2.63 -3.88 13.88
C SER A 119 -2.34 -4.51 12.52
N HIS A 120 -2.59 -5.81 12.40
CA HIS A 120 -2.51 -6.57 11.16
C HIS A 120 -3.90 -6.97 10.69
N GLY A 121 -4.05 -7.20 9.38
CA GLY A 121 -5.33 -7.55 8.78
C GLY A 121 -6.28 -6.36 8.62
N CYS A 122 -7.49 -6.62 8.15
CA CYS A 122 -8.50 -5.59 7.91
C CYS A 122 -9.90 -6.17 8.14
N ALA A 123 -10.77 -5.41 8.80
CA ALA A 123 -12.17 -5.78 9.02
C ALA A 123 -13.02 -5.71 7.74
N HIS A 124 -12.55 -4.97 6.73
CA HIS A 124 -13.22 -4.83 5.45
C HIS A 124 -12.88 -5.97 4.49
N ARG A 125 -13.76 -6.16 3.49
CA ARG A 125 -13.64 -7.22 2.46
C ARG A 125 -13.64 -6.61 1.06
N CYS A 126 -12.95 -5.50 0.85
CA CYS A 126 -12.79 -4.89 -0.46
C CYS A 126 -12.26 -5.92 -1.45
N ARG A 127 -12.96 -6.11 -2.59
CA ARG A 127 -12.76 -7.29 -3.45
C ARG A 127 -11.43 -7.28 -4.21
N HIS A 128 -10.86 -6.11 -4.46
CA HIS A 128 -9.55 -5.99 -5.13
C HIS A 128 -8.36 -6.17 -4.16
N CYS A 129 -8.62 -6.02 -2.85
CA CYS A 129 -7.58 -6.03 -1.84
C CYS A 129 -7.15 -7.46 -1.47
N PRO A 130 -5.84 -7.74 -1.36
CA PRO A 130 -5.34 -9.06 -0.97
C PRO A 130 -5.51 -9.36 0.52
N VAL A 131 -5.63 -8.34 1.37
CA VAL A 131 -5.70 -8.52 2.83
C VAL A 131 -6.87 -9.42 3.24
N PRO A 132 -8.11 -9.22 2.76
CA PRO A 132 -9.24 -10.10 3.11
C PRO A 132 -9.07 -11.56 2.66
N VAL A 133 -8.28 -11.80 1.61
CA VAL A 133 -8.00 -13.17 1.13
C VAL A 133 -7.28 -13.98 2.22
N ILE A 134 -6.39 -13.33 2.97
CA ILE A 134 -5.60 -13.98 4.04
C ILE A 134 -6.29 -13.85 5.40
N TYR A 135 -6.77 -12.64 5.76
CA TYR A 135 -7.29 -12.34 7.09
C TYR A 135 -8.81 -12.56 7.24
N ASP A 136 -9.55 -12.73 6.14
CA ASP A 136 -11.00 -13.01 6.12
C ASP A 136 -11.83 -12.03 6.97
N GLY A 137 -11.55 -10.75 6.87
CA GLY A 137 -12.25 -9.71 7.65
C GLY A 137 -11.85 -9.64 9.12
N ARG A 138 -10.70 -10.18 9.50
CA ARG A 138 -10.19 -10.18 10.87
C ARG A 138 -9.06 -9.21 11.04
N ILE A 139 -8.92 -8.69 12.25
CA ILE A 139 -7.78 -7.87 12.67
C ILE A 139 -7.11 -8.52 13.87
N ARG A 140 -5.80 -8.31 13.96
CA ARG A 140 -4.99 -8.55 15.15
C ARG A 140 -4.41 -7.23 15.62
N VAL A 141 -4.62 -6.91 16.88
CA VAL A 141 -4.07 -5.71 17.51
C VAL A 141 -2.71 -6.04 18.13
N VAL A 142 -1.70 -5.23 17.84
CA VAL A 142 -0.39 -5.30 18.50
C VAL A 142 -0.50 -4.67 19.89
N ALA A 143 0.13 -5.27 20.90
CA ALA A 143 0.08 -4.73 22.26
C ALA A 143 0.67 -3.32 22.31
N LEU A 144 0.01 -2.41 23.05
CA LEU A 144 0.43 -1.00 23.13
C LEU A 144 1.89 -0.84 23.55
N ASP A 145 2.35 -1.63 24.53
CA ASP A 145 3.72 -1.57 25.01
C ASP A 145 4.74 -2.00 23.94
N ASP A 146 4.37 -2.94 23.05
CA ASP A 146 5.22 -3.35 21.93
C ASP A 146 5.30 -2.27 20.86
N VAL A 147 4.16 -1.63 20.53
CA VAL A 147 4.12 -0.45 19.64
C VAL A 147 5.01 0.66 20.18
N LEU A 148 4.90 1.00 21.47
CA LEU A 148 5.70 2.05 22.06
C LEU A 148 7.20 1.74 22.08
N ARG A 149 7.57 0.49 22.34
CA ARG A 149 8.97 0.05 22.30
C ARG A 149 9.56 0.12 20.89
N ASP A 150 8.76 -0.23 19.86
CA ASP A 150 9.20 -0.12 18.47
C ASP A 150 9.36 1.34 18.02
N VAL A 151 8.39 2.21 18.37
CA VAL A 151 8.52 3.66 18.15
C VAL A 151 9.79 4.21 18.85
N GLU A 152 10.03 3.82 20.10
CA GLU A 152 11.20 4.27 20.87
C GLU A 152 12.53 3.91 20.20
N GLN A 153 12.66 2.67 19.69
CA GLN A 153 13.87 2.26 18.95
C GLN A 153 14.12 3.16 17.74
N GLN A 154 13.07 3.47 16.98
CA GLN A 154 13.19 4.24 15.76
C GLN A 154 13.37 5.74 16.03
N VAL A 155 12.78 6.29 17.08
CA VAL A 155 13.04 7.66 17.54
C VAL A 155 14.49 7.78 18.03
N ALA A 156 15.00 6.79 18.75
CA ALA A 156 16.41 6.75 19.15
C ALA A 156 17.36 6.67 17.94
N ALA A 157 16.92 6.04 16.83
CA ALA A 157 17.64 6.03 15.56
C ALA A 157 17.47 7.33 14.73
N GLY A 158 16.71 8.32 15.24
CA GLY A 158 16.57 9.64 14.63
C GLY A 158 15.27 9.90 13.90
N ALA A 159 14.26 9.03 13.99
CA ALA A 159 12.95 9.29 13.40
C ALA A 159 12.30 10.58 13.97
N ARG A 160 11.68 11.35 13.09
CA ARG A 160 10.93 12.58 13.40
C ARG A 160 9.47 12.50 12.98
N HIS A 161 9.11 11.43 12.32
CA HIS A 161 7.78 11.13 11.83
C HIS A 161 7.54 9.63 11.92
N VAL A 162 6.27 9.21 12.11
CA VAL A 162 5.87 7.80 12.11
C VAL A 162 4.79 7.59 11.07
N THR A 163 5.00 6.65 10.15
CA THR A 163 3.93 6.07 9.35
C THR A 163 3.34 4.88 10.11
N PHE A 164 2.07 4.98 10.51
CA PHE A 164 1.34 3.81 11.00
C PHE A 164 0.88 2.97 9.81
N GLY A 165 1.56 1.83 9.63
CA GLY A 165 1.46 0.97 8.45
C GLY A 165 0.26 0.02 8.41
N ASP A 166 -0.70 0.21 9.30
CA ASP A 166 -1.94 -0.58 9.36
C ASP A 166 -2.70 -0.49 8.03
N PRO A 167 -3.28 -1.58 7.51
CA PRO A 167 -4.12 -1.53 6.31
C PRO A 167 -5.32 -0.56 6.42
N ASP A 168 -5.83 -0.36 7.64
CA ASP A 168 -6.75 0.70 8.03
C ASP A 168 -6.60 0.94 9.53
N PHE A 169 -5.99 2.05 9.89
CA PHE A 169 -5.66 2.41 11.26
C PHE A 169 -6.89 2.53 12.18
N CYS A 170 -8.04 2.85 11.59
CA CYS A 170 -9.32 2.98 12.32
C CYS A 170 -10.12 1.68 12.39
N ASN A 171 -9.63 0.54 11.92
CA ASN A 171 -10.24 -0.78 12.16
C ASN A 171 -10.47 -1.03 13.66
N GLY A 172 -9.52 -0.60 14.50
CA GLY A 172 -9.60 -0.64 15.95
C GLY A 172 -9.54 0.76 16.55
N VAL A 173 -10.53 1.64 16.29
CA VAL A 173 -10.49 3.07 16.63
C VAL A 173 -10.12 3.35 18.09
N HIS A 174 -10.57 2.54 19.05
CA HIS A 174 -10.19 2.70 20.47
C HIS A 174 -8.71 2.41 20.70
N HIS A 175 -8.16 1.42 19.99
CA HIS A 175 -6.73 1.12 20.04
C HIS A 175 -5.92 2.22 19.38
N ALA A 176 -6.30 2.67 18.18
CA ALA A 176 -5.67 3.77 17.47
C ALA A 176 -5.58 5.04 18.34
N ARG A 177 -6.66 5.43 19.01
CA ARG A 177 -6.66 6.57 19.94
C ARG A 177 -5.69 6.40 21.10
N ARG A 178 -5.63 5.18 21.68
CA ARG A 178 -4.69 4.89 22.77
C ARG A 178 -3.24 4.96 22.31
N VAL A 179 -2.94 4.44 21.12
CA VAL A 179 -1.60 4.51 20.50
C VAL A 179 -1.21 5.96 20.28
N VAL A 180 -2.04 6.75 19.59
CA VAL A 180 -1.76 8.16 19.31
C VAL A 180 -1.56 8.96 20.61
N ALA A 181 -2.39 8.73 21.62
CA ALA A 181 -2.27 9.38 22.91
C ALA A 181 -0.93 9.05 23.60
N ALA A 182 -0.58 7.76 23.67
CA ALA A 182 0.61 7.29 24.37
C ALA A 182 1.91 7.66 23.63
N VAL A 183 1.89 7.65 22.29
CA VAL A 183 3.03 8.10 21.47
C VAL A 183 3.26 9.60 21.66
N HIS A 184 2.21 10.41 21.60
CA HIS A 184 2.32 11.85 21.79
C HIS A 184 2.75 12.24 23.22
N GLU A 185 2.26 11.55 24.25
CA GLU A 185 2.68 11.76 25.64
C GLU A 185 4.18 11.52 25.80
N ARG A 186 4.73 10.50 25.14
CA ARG A 186 6.14 10.12 25.25
C ARG A 186 7.06 10.91 24.30
N PHE A 187 6.54 11.27 23.11
CA PHE A 187 7.26 11.97 22.05
C PHE A 187 6.41 13.10 21.46
N PRO A 188 6.23 14.24 22.18
CA PRO A 188 5.28 15.29 21.80
C PRO A 188 5.59 15.99 20.47
N ASP A 189 6.85 15.96 20.01
CA ASP A 189 7.28 16.57 18.75
C ASP A 189 7.21 15.59 17.55
N LEU A 190 6.86 14.34 17.79
CA LEU A 190 6.77 13.32 16.75
C LEU A 190 5.46 13.49 16.00
N THR A 191 5.55 13.68 14.69
CA THR A 191 4.38 13.72 13.80
C THR A 191 4.07 12.36 13.23
N PHE A 192 2.87 12.17 12.64
CA PHE A 192 2.52 10.90 12.04
C PHE A 192 1.58 11.04 10.84
N ASP A 193 1.53 9.97 10.04
CA ASP A 193 0.50 9.67 9.07
C ASP A 193 -0.08 8.27 9.29
N CYS A 194 -1.23 8.01 8.70
CA CYS A 194 -1.87 6.70 8.73
C CYS A 194 -2.74 6.47 7.50
N THR A 195 -3.01 5.20 7.20
CA THR A 195 -3.99 4.81 6.18
C THR A 195 -5.34 4.62 6.81
N VAL A 196 -6.38 5.28 6.27
CA VAL A 196 -7.76 5.15 6.75
C VAL A 196 -8.74 5.14 5.58
N LYS A 197 -9.65 4.19 5.56
CA LYS A 197 -10.72 4.09 4.58
C LYS A 197 -11.70 5.26 4.71
N VAL A 198 -12.21 5.78 3.58
CA VAL A 198 -13.17 6.90 3.54
C VAL A 198 -14.35 6.70 4.49
N GLU A 199 -14.95 5.50 4.50
CA GLU A 199 -16.03 5.13 5.43
C GLU A 199 -15.63 5.36 6.89
N HIS A 200 -14.41 5.01 7.30
CA HIS A 200 -13.94 5.20 8.67
C HIS A 200 -13.56 6.66 8.95
N VAL A 201 -13.07 7.40 7.96
CA VAL A 201 -12.83 8.84 8.10
C VAL A 201 -14.12 9.54 8.54
N LEU A 202 -15.23 9.24 7.88
CA LEU A 202 -16.54 9.87 8.17
C LEU A 202 -17.19 9.30 9.45
N ARG A 203 -17.15 7.97 9.62
CA ARG A 203 -17.73 7.28 10.79
C ARG A 203 -17.12 7.75 12.10
N HIS A 204 -15.84 8.03 12.11
CA HIS A 204 -15.09 8.44 13.29
C HIS A 204 -14.71 9.92 13.28
N ALA A 205 -15.57 10.78 12.74
CA ALA A 205 -15.32 12.21 12.60
C ALA A 205 -14.83 12.91 13.88
N SER A 206 -15.22 12.41 15.06
CA SER A 206 -14.89 13.01 16.36
C SER A 206 -13.42 12.81 16.79
N ILE A 207 -12.64 11.93 16.13
CA ILE A 207 -11.25 11.70 16.53
C ILE A 207 -10.28 12.69 15.86
N TRP A 208 -10.65 13.31 14.76
CA TRP A 208 -9.73 14.10 13.94
C TRP A 208 -9.19 15.36 14.64
N PRO A 209 -9.97 16.10 15.44
CA PRO A 209 -9.39 17.17 16.26
C PRO A 209 -8.27 16.67 17.17
N GLU A 210 -8.50 15.56 17.86
CA GLU A 210 -7.51 14.93 18.76
C GLU A 210 -6.27 14.46 17.99
N PHE A 211 -6.43 13.88 16.81
CA PHE A 211 -5.31 13.42 16.00
C PHE A 211 -4.50 14.59 15.43
N ALA A 212 -5.15 15.66 15.00
CA ALA A 212 -4.50 16.88 14.55
C ALA A 212 -3.64 17.51 15.65
N GLU A 213 -4.19 17.66 16.85
CA GLU A 213 -3.49 18.21 18.03
C GLU A 213 -2.27 17.35 18.41
N ARG A 214 -2.30 16.07 18.09
CA ARG A 214 -1.23 15.10 18.40
C ARG A 214 -0.29 14.80 17.23
N GLY A 215 -0.31 15.64 16.18
CA GLY A 215 0.69 15.61 15.13
C GLY A 215 0.33 14.79 13.89
N CYS A 216 -0.95 14.45 13.65
CA CYS A 216 -1.38 13.87 12.38
C CYS A 216 -1.22 14.91 11.26
N LEU A 217 -0.34 14.65 10.30
CA LEU A 217 -0.11 15.55 9.18
C LEU A 217 -1.00 15.25 7.99
N PHE A 218 -1.16 13.97 7.68
CA PHE A 218 -2.00 13.54 6.57
C PHE A 218 -2.55 12.13 6.78
N VAL A 219 -3.59 11.83 6.02
CA VAL A 219 -4.20 10.52 5.94
C VAL A 219 -4.10 10.03 4.50
N VAL A 220 -3.51 8.86 4.30
CA VAL A 220 -3.62 8.12 3.04
C VAL A 220 -5.00 7.47 3.01
N SER A 221 -5.76 7.69 1.94
CA SER A 221 -7.11 7.13 1.84
C SER A 221 -7.38 6.57 0.45
N ALA A 222 -7.80 5.32 0.42
CA ALA A 222 -8.05 4.59 -0.80
C ALA A 222 -9.43 4.99 -1.38
N PHE A 223 -9.44 6.05 -2.21
CA PHE A 223 -10.62 6.53 -2.93
C PHE A 223 -10.99 5.60 -4.07
N GLU A 224 -10.02 5.16 -4.84
CA GLU A 224 -10.07 4.23 -5.95
C GLU A 224 -10.73 4.80 -7.23
N SER A 225 -11.92 5.38 -7.17
CA SER A 225 -12.66 5.78 -8.37
C SER A 225 -13.65 6.89 -8.10
N THR A 226 -13.83 7.79 -9.05
CA THR A 226 -14.89 8.80 -9.07
C THR A 226 -16.18 8.30 -9.78
N ASP A 227 -16.44 6.99 -9.73
CA ASP A 227 -17.69 6.38 -10.21
C ASP A 227 -18.22 5.39 -9.17
N ASP A 228 -19.42 5.68 -8.64
CA ASP A 228 -20.05 4.87 -7.59
C ASP A 228 -20.27 3.41 -8.00
N ARG A 229 -20.43 3.12 -9.30
CA ARG A 229 -20.55 1.73 -9.79
C ARG A 229 -19.23 0.99 -9.66
N VAL A 230 -18.12 1.65 -9.93
CA VAL A 230 -16.78 1.05 -9.73
C VAL A 230 -16.54 0.82 -8.23
N LEU A 231 -16.90 1.79 -7.38
CA LEU A 231 -16.81 1.65 -5.93
C LEU A 231 -17.65 0.47 -5.41
N ASP A 232 -18.86 0.26 -5.95
CA ASP A 232 -19.70 -0.92 -5.63
C ASP A 232 -19.06 -2.23 -6.12
N HIS A 233 -18.51 -2.26 -7.35
CA HIS A 233 -17.78 -3.43 -7.85
C HIS A 233 -16.62 -3.81 -6.92
N LEU A 234 -15.90 -2.84 -6.39
CA LEU A 234 -14.78 -3.04 -5.46
C LEU A 234 -15.22 -3.31 -4.02
N ASP A 235 -16.50 -3.13 -3.68
CA ASP A 235 -17.05 -3.22 -2.32
C ASP A 235 -16.37 -2.24 -1.34
N LYS A 236 -16.33 -0.97 -1.76
CA LYS A 236 -15.63 0.07 -0.98
C LYS A 236 -16.43 0.59 0.20
N GLY A 237 -17.77 0.49 0.17
CA GLY A 237 -18.66 0.95 1.23
C GLY A 237 -18.70 2.47 1.40
N HIS A 238 -18.32 3.24 0.38
CA HIS A 238 -18.44 4.69 0.30
C HIS A 238 -18.80 5.12 -1.13
N THR A 239 -19.22 6.36 -1.29
CA THR A 239 -19.57 7.01 -2.55
C THR A 239 -18.58 8.13 -2.88
N VAL A 240 -18.63 8.64 -4.11
CA VAL A 240 -17.85 9.84 -4.53
C VAL A 240 -18.17 11.06 -3.67
N ALA A 241 -19.43 11.21 -3.25
CA ALA A 241 -19.83 12.27 -2.33
C ALA A 241 -19.18 12.13 -0.93
N ASP A 242 -19.00 10.91 -0.47
CA ASP A 242 -18.29 10.62 0.78
C ASP A 242 -16.80 10.97 0.69
N GLU A 243 -16.15 10.76 -0.47
CA GLU A 243 -14.76 11.17 -0.71
C GLU A 243 -14.60 12.69 -0.57
N ALA A 244 -15.46 13.47 -1.22
CA ALA A 244 -15.48 14.92 -1.08
C ALA A 244 -15.71 15.37 0.38
N ALA A 245 -16.64 14.72 1.08
CA ALA A 245 -16.92 14.98 2.49
C ALA A 245 -15.73 14.65 3.39
N ALA A 246 -14.99 13.56 3.11
CA ALA A 246 -13.80 13.17 3.85
C ALA A 246 -12.65 14.19 3.67
N VAL A 247 -12.42 14.68 2.44
CA VAL A 247 -11.46 15.78 2.18
C VAL A 247 -11.81 17.01 3.00
N ALA A 248 -13.07 17.45 2.93
CA ALA A 248 -13.52 18.64 3.65
C ALA A 248 -13.44 18.47 5.18
N LEU A 249 -13.72 17.27 5.69
CA LEU A 249 -13.65 16.95 7.12
C LEU A 249 -12.20 17.03 7.63
N LEU A 250 -11.27 16.34 7.00
CA LEU A 250 -9.88 16.30 7.46
C LEU A 250 -9.21 17.67 7.35
N ARG A 251 -9.41 18.38 6.24
CA ARG A 251 -8.84 19.73 6.04
C ARG A 251 -9.35 20.77 7.05
N ARG A 252 -10.59 20.64 7.55
CA ARG A 252 -11.08 21.51 8.65
C ARG A 252 -10.23 21.41 9.93
N HIS A 253 -9.52 20.32 10.09
CA HIS A 253 -8.63 20.07 11.23
C HIS A 253 -7.15 20.19 10.87
N GLY A 254 -6.83 20.72 9.67
CA GLY A 254 -5.45 20.90 9.23
C GLY A 254 -4.75 19.60 8.82
N ILE A 255 -5.51 18.51 8.62
CA ILE A 255 -4.99 17.22 8.16
C ILE A 255 -5.17 17.14 6.65
N GLU A 256 -4.07 16.85 5.91
CA GLU A 256 -4.15 16.64 4.48
C GLU A 256 -4.64 15.24 4.14
N VAL A 257 -5.24 15.09 2.96
CA VAL A 257 -5.66 13.79 2.42
C VAL A 257 -4.75 13.44 1.25
N ARG A 258 -4.17 12.25 1.26
CA ARG A 258 -3.47 11.68 0.11
C ARG A 258 -4.30 10.54 -0.46
N PRO A 259 -5.14 10.83 -1.47
CA PRO A 259 -5.97 9.81 -2.09
C PRO A 259 -5.13 8.87 -2.93
N THR A 260 -5.46 7.57 -2.90
CA THR A 260 -4.96 6.61 -3.87
C THR A 260 -6.07 6.23 -4.84
N TRP A 261 -5.69 6.01 -6.11
CA TRP A 261 -6.61 5.83 -7.22
C TRP A 261 -6.35 4.55 -8.00
N LEU A 262 -7.42 3.96 -8.54
CA LEU A 262 -7.42 2.90 -9.54
C LEU A 262 -8.14 3.40 -10.80
N PRO A 263 -7.55 4.34 -11.56
CA PRO A 263 -8.23 4.96 -12.70
C PRO A 263 -8.52 3.97 -13.83
N PHE A 264 -7.78 2.85 -13.91
CA PHE A 264 -7.97 1.84 -14.94
C PHE A 264 -8.42 0.51 -14.35
N THR A 265 -9.68 0.19 -14.59
CA THR A 265 -10.35 -1.05 -14.17
C THR A 265 -11.08 -1.68 -15.37
N PRO A 266 -11.53 -2.95 -15.30
CA PRO A 266 -12.30 -3.57 -16.38
C PRO A 266 -13.63 -2.87 -16.74
N TRP A 267 -14.03 -1.87 -15.99
CA TRP A 267 -15.27 -1.10 -16.18
C TRP A 267 -15.04 0.35 -16.58
N THR A 268 -13.80 0.81 -16.53
CA THR A 268 -13.44 2.22 -16.76
C THR A 268 -13.69 2.62 -18.21
N THR A 269 -14.15 3.85 -18.39
CA THR A 269 -14.26 4.56 -19.68
C THR A 269 -13.29 5.76 -19.69
N THR A 270 -12.96 6.25 -20.87
CA THR A 270 -12.11 7.46 -20.99
C THR A 270 -12.72 8.69 -20.32
N SER A 271 -14.05 8.82 -20.31
CA SER A 271 -14.74 9.91 -19.61
C SER A 271 -14.58 9.84 -18.10
N GLN A 272 -14.56 8.64 -17.50
CA GLN A 272 -14.34 8.49 -16.06
C GLN A 272 -12.93 8.87 -15.64
N VAL A 273 -11.92 8.65 -16.48
CA VAL A 273 -10.56 9.17 -16.24
C VAL A 273 -10.57 10.71 -16.24
N ALA A 274 -11.31 11.33 -17.17
CA ALA A 274 -11.49 12.77 -17.20
C ALA A 274 -12.23 13.30 -15.96
N ASP A 275 -13.25 12.59 -15.46
CA ASP A 275 -13.99 12.94 -14.26
C ASP A 275 -13.12 12.88 -13.00
N LEU A 276 -12.21 11.89 -12.92
CA LEU A 276 -11.22 11.81 -11.85
C LEU A 276 -10.31 13.04 -11.84
N LEU A 277 -9.81 13.45 -12.99
CA LEU A 277 -8.95 14.64 -13.08
C LEU A 277 -9.69 15.91 -12.66
N ARG A 278 -10.96 16.05 -13.04
CA ARG A 278 -11.80 17.17 -12.59
C ARG A 278 -11.99 17.12 -11.06
N PHE A 279 -12.30 15.96 -10.50
CA PHE A 279 -12.43 15.79 -9.05
C PHE A 279 -11.15 16.22 -8.32
N VAL A 280 -9.99 15.82 -8.80
CA VAL A 280 -8.69 16.22 -8.23
C VAL A 280 -8.51 17.74 -8.27
N ALA A 281 -8.84 18.38 -9.40
CA ALA A 281 -8.75 19.83 -9.55
C ALA A 281 -9.77 20.56 -8.65
N ASP A 282 -11.04 20.17 -8.70
CA ASP A 282 -12.15 20.81 -8.00
C ASP A 282 -11.99 20.75 -6.47
N HIS A 283 -11.38 19.69 -5.97
CA HIS A 283 -11.11 19.53 -4.54
C HIS A 283 -9.69 19.98 -4.12
N GLY A 284 -8.93 20.61 -5.03
CA GLY A 284 -7.59 21.14 -4.75
C GLY A 284 -6.60 20.05 -4.32
N LEU A 285 -6.69 18.86 -4.91
CA LEU A 285 -5.89 17.69 -4.54
C LEU A 285 -4.64 17.50 -5.41
N ILE A 286 -4.33 18.41 -6.33
CA ILE A 286 -3.21 18.27 -7.28
C ILE A 286 -1.90 17.96 -6.55
N GLY A 287 -1.57 18.71 -5.50
CA GLY A 287 -0.38 18.48 -4.68
C GLY A 287 -0.46 17.27 -3.72
N ASN A 288 -1.62 16.63 -3.61
CA ASN A 288 -1.86 15.50 -2.73
C ASN A 288 -1.82 14.15 -3.44
N VAL A 289 -1.83 14.15 -4.79
CA VAL A 289 -1.83 12.94 -5.61
C VAL A 289 -0.44 12.73 -6.20
N ASP A 290 0.17 11.58 -5.92
CA ASP A 290 1.42 11.22 -6.59
C ASP A 290 1.13 10.93 -8.08
N PRO A 291 1.91 11.47 -9.02
CA PRO A 291 1.60 11.38 -10.46
C PRO A 291 1.38 9.96 -10.99
N VAL A 292 2.06 8.97 -10.43
CA VAL A 292 1.88 7.56 -10.77
C VAL A 292 0.43 7.08 -10.56
N GLN A 293 -0.32 7.70 -9.65
CA GLN A 293 -1.71 7.34 -9.37
C GLN A 293 -2.63 7.55 -10.57
N TYR A 294 -2.29 8.43 -11.51
CA TYR A 294 -3.05 8.62 -12.75
C TYR A 294 -2.87 7.51 -13.78
N THR A 295 -1.97 6.56 -13.54
CA THR A 295 -1.59 5.51 -14.48
C THR A 295 -1.92 4.11 -13.99
N ILE A 296 -2.36 3.98 -12.73
CA ILE A 296 -2.53 2.69 -12.08
C ILE A 296 -3.62 1.87 -12.74
N ARG A 297 -3.24 0.64 -13.10
CA ARG A 297 -4.11 -0.40 -13.64
C ARG A 297 -4.41 -1.41 -12.54
N LEU A 298 -5.69 -1.80 -12.41
CA LEU A 298 -6.14 -2.77 -11.40
C LEU A 298 -5.44 -4.11 -11.59
N LEU A 299 -4.74 -4.56 -10.56
CA LEU A 299 -4.15 -5.88 -10.48
C LEU A 299 -5.19 -6.90 -10.00
N ILE A 300 -5.30 -8.04 -10.69
CA ILE A 300 -6.18 -9.14 -10.30
C ILE A 300 -5.32 -10.40 -10.04
N PRO A 301 -4.79 -10.55 -8.82
CA PRO A 301 -3.95 -11.69 -8.48
C PRO A 301 -4.77 -12.97 -8.31
N LYS A 302 -4.11 -14.12 -8.26
CA LYS A 302 -4.72 -15.40 -7.95
C LYS A 302 -5.43 -15.34 -6.60
N GLY A 303 -6.68 -15.80 -6.55
CA GLY A 303 -7.50 -15.79 -5.32
C GLY A 303 -8.14 -14.44 -5.01
N SER A 304 -8.04 -13.45 -5.89
CA SER A 304 -8.78 -12.17 -5.73
C SER A 304 -10.28 -12.41 -5.59
N LEU A 305 -10.92 -11.75 -4.62
CA LEU A 305 -12.38 -11.83 -4.41
C LEU A 305 -13.18 -11.24 -5.60
N LEU A 306 -12.53 -10.50 -6.49
CA LEU A 306 -13.14 -10.06 -7.75
C LEU A 306 -13.48 -11.21 -8.67
N LEU A 307 -12.74 -12.32 -8.61
CA LEU A 307 -12.97 -13.50 -9.46
C LEU A 307 -14.28 -14.23 -9.12
N ASP A 308 -14.85 -14.02 -7.94
CA ASP A 308 -16.14 -14.56 -7.53
C ASP A 308 -17.31 -13.84 -8.23
N ARG A 309 -17.05 -12.72 -8.90
CA ARG A 309 -18.06 -11.98 -9.65
C ARG A 309 -18.15 -12.46 -11.09
N PRO A 310 -19.34 -12.89 -11.56
CA PRO A 310 -19.50 -13.39 -12.94
C PRO A 310 -19.13 -12.36 -14.03
N ASP A 311 -19.41 -11.07 -13.79
CA ASP A 311 -19.10 -9.98 -14.72
C ASP A 311 -17.58 -9.71 -14.83
N VAL A 312 -16.81 -9.97 -13.76
CA VAL A 312 -15.35 -9.92 -13.76
C VAL A 312 -14.78 -11.17 -14.42
N ALA A 313 -15.22 -12.35 -13.98
CA ALA A 313 -14.74 -13.62 -14.50
C ALA A 313 -14.88 -13.73 -16.03
N ALA A 314 -15.91 -13.10 -16.60
CA ALA A 314 -16.11 -13.05 -18.06
C ALA A 314 -15.14 -12.11 -18.80
N ARG A 315 -14.39 -11.25 -18.10
CA ARG A 315 -13.50 -10.22 -18.66
C ARG A 315 -12.03 -10.48 -18.45
N VAL A 316 -11.69 -11.40 -17.55
CA VAL A 316 -10.30 -11.72 -17.20
C VAL A 316 -9.85 -12.98 -17.95
N GLY A 317 -8.59 -12.98 -18.36
CA GLY A 317 -7.94 -14.16 -18.97
C GLY A 317 -7.55 -15.22 -17.94
N ALA A 318 -7.00 -16.33 -18.43
CA ALA A 318 -6.36 -17.32 -17.57
C ALA A 318 -5.22 -16.70 -16.76
N TYR A 319 -4.95 -17.27 -15.60
CA TYR A 319 -3.80 -16.84 -14.80
C TYR A 319 -2.50 -16.96 -15.57
N ASP A 320 -1.71 -15.91 -15.57
CA ASP A 320 -0.39 -15.85 -16.20
C ASP A 320 0.68 -15.86 -15.11
N ASP A 321 1.46 -16.94 -15.05
CA ASP A 321 2.52 -17.12 -14.03
C ASP A 321 3.64 -16.08 -14.17
N THR A 322 3.88 -15.55 -15.37
CA THR A 322 4.90 -14.53 -15.61
C THR A 322 4.48 -13.17 -15.05
N LEU A 323 3.21 -12.82 -15.24
CA LEU A 323 2.62 -11.61 -14.66
C LEU A 323 2.33 -11.80 -13.17
N GLY A 324 2.05 -13.02 -12.74
CA GLY A 324 1.54 -13.32 -11.39
C GLY A 324 0.10 -12.83 -11.18
N ALA A 325 -0.66 -12.70 -12.25
CA ALA A 325 -2.00 -12.10 -12.24
C ALA A 325 -2.87 -12.66 -13.38
N HIS A 326 -4.17 -12.38 -13.30
CA HIS A 326 -5.09 -12.57 -14.40
C HIS A 326 -5.07 -11.34 -15.32
N PRO A 327 -4.63 -11.45 -16.59
CA PRO A 327 -4.70 -10.34 -17.53
C PRO A 327 -6.15 -10.01 -17.87
N TRP A 328 -6.40 -8.74 -18.11
CA TRP A 328 -7.70 -8.26 -18.57
C TRP A 328 -7.52 -7.14 -19.59
N ALA A 329 -8.55 -6.88 -20.40
CA ALA A 329 -8.60 -5.76 -21.32
C ALA A 329 -9.88 -4.96 -21.07
N ALA A 330 -9.82 -3.66 -21.27
CA ALA A 330 -11.00 -2.81 -21.24
C ALA A 330 -11.94 -3.16 -22.40
N PRO A 331 -13.27 -3.01 -22.24
CA PRO A 331 -14.22 -3.22 -23.33
C PRO A 331 -13.97 -2.29 -24.53
N ASP A 332 -13.49 -1.07 -24.25
CA ASP A 332 -13.05 -0.12 -25.28
C ASP A 332 -11.51 -0.10 -25.29
N PRO A 333 -10.88 -0.53 -26.39
CA PRO A 333 -9.41 -0.49 -26.52
C PRO A 333 -8.79 0.90 -26.36
N ALA A 334 -9.58 1.98 -26.54
CA ALA A 334 -9.10 3.35 -26.31
C ALA A 334 -8.71 3.59 -24.84
N VAL A 335 -9.31 2.87 -23.90
CA VAL A 335 -8.97 2.95 -22.46
C VAL A 335 -7.59 2.37 -22.20
N ASP A 336 -7.28 1.19 -22.75
CA ASP A 336 -5.97 0.55 -22.62
C ASP A 336 -4.88 1.38 -23.32
N ALA A 337 -5.19 1.95 -24.49
CA ALA A 337 -4.29 2.86 -25.21
C ALA A 337 -4.04 4.17 -24.42
N LEU A 338 -5.08 4.70 -23.75
CA LEU A 338 -4.95 5.86 -22.87
C LEU A 338 -4.04 5.54 -21.68
N GLN A 339 -4.26 4.41 -21.01
CA GLN A 339 -3.44 3.99 -19.88
C GLN A 339 -1.95 3.89 -20.26
N ALA A 340 -1.63 3.20 -21.35
CA ALA A 340 -0.26 3.06 -21.82
C ALA A 340 0.39 4.42 -22.14
N ARG A 341 -0.37 5.34 -22.77
CA ARG A 341 0.09 6.68 -23.06
C ARG A 341 0.35 7.51 -21.80
N LEU A 342 -0.55 7.44 -20.80
CA LEU A 342 -0.36 8.16 -19.54
C LEU A 342 0.80 7.58 -18.73
N ALA A 343 0.99 6.27 -18.72
CA ALA A 343 2.12 5.63 -18.04
C ALA A 343 3.46 6.13 -18.62
N ALA A 344 3.60 6.10 -19.95
CA ALA A 344 4.81 6.59 -20.62
C ALA A 344 5.02 8.10 -20.41
N LEU A 345 3.95 8.90 -20.43
CA LEU A 345 4.00 10.34 -20.19
C LEU A 345 4.50 10.64 -18.78
N VAL A 346 3.88 10.05 -17.75
CA VAL A 346 4.23 10.30 -16.35
C VAL A 346 5.66 9.83 -16.04
N GLU A 347 6.08 8.70 -16.58
CA GLU A 347 7.45 8.20 -16.43
C GLU A 347 8.47 9.17 -17.06
N ALA A 348 8.20 9.67 -18.25
CA ALA A 348 9.07 10.64 -18.93
C ALA A 348 9.16 11.99 -18.19
N GLU A 349 8.02 12.52 -17.74
CA GLU A 349 7.97 13.79 -17.01
C GLU A 349 8.67 13.70 -15.64
N LEU A 350 8.47 12.58 -14.90
CA LEU A 350 9.19 12.32 -13.64
C LEU A 350 10.70 12.22 -13.88
N ALA A 351 11.14 11.54 -14.93
CA ALA A 351 12.56 11.45 -15.31
C ALA A 351 13.15 12.81 -15.71
N ALA A 352 12.34 13.72 -16.27
CA ALA A 352 12.72 15.09 -16.60
C ALA A 352 12.73 16.03 -15.37
N GLY A 353 12.25 15.58 -14.21
CA GLY A 353 12.18 16.38 -12.99
C GLY A 353 11.03 17.38 -12.97
N ALA A 354 9.97 17.13 -13.75
CA ALA A 354 8.79 17.98 -13.76
C ALA A 354 8.06 17.97 -12.40
N SER A 355 7.49 19.08 -12.02
CA SER A 355 6.69 19.21 -10.81
C SER A 355 5.36 18.44 -10.90
N THR A 356 4.77 18.11 -9.76
CA THR A 356 3.45 17.46 -9.71
C THR A 356 2.38 18.24 -10.49
N GLY A 357 2.42 19.58 -10.44
CA GLY A 357 1.49 20.44 -11.18
C GLY A 357 1.68 20.37 -12.69
N GLU A 358 2.93 20.38 -13.16
CA GLU A 358 3.26 20.25 -14.59
C GLU A 358 2.82 18.89 -15.13
N ILE A 359 3.09 17.81 -14.38
CA ILE A 359 2.66 16.45 -14.74
C ILE A 359 1.14 16.37 -14.78
N PHE A 360 0.44 16.94 -13.79
CA PHE A 360 -1.02 16.98 -13.79
C PHE A 360 -1.57 17.69 -15.03
N ALA A 361 -1.01 18.85 -15.39
CA ALA A 361 -1.42 19.57 -16.58
C ALA A 361 -1.18 18.77 -17.87
N ALA A 362 -0.05 18.07 -17.98
CA ALA A 362 0.26 17.21 -19.11
C ALA A 362 -0.71 16.01 -19.20
N VAL A 363 -1.06 15.38 -18.07
CA VAL A 363 -2.07 14.30 -17.99
C VAL A 363 -3.45 14.82 -18.42
N CYS A 364 -3.87 15.98 -17.92
CA CYS A 364 -5.12 16.62 -18.33
C CYS A 364 -5.16 16.88 -19.85
N ALA A 365 -4.09 17.44 -20.42
CA ALA A 365 -3.99 17.68 -21.85
C ALA A 365 -4.11 16.37 -22.66
N ALA A 366 -3.46 15.29 -22.20
CA ALA A 366 -3.56 13.98 -22.82
C ALA A 366 -4.97 13.38 -22.77
N CYS A 367 -5.77 13.78 -21.78
CA CYS A 367 -7.17 13.35 -21.61
C CYS A 367 -8.19 14.34 -22.22
N GLY A 368 -7.74 15.47 -22.80
CA GLY A 368 -8.62 16.51 -23.30
C GLY A 368 -9.40 17.26 -22.21
N VAL A 369 -8.83 17.35 -21.01
CA VAL A 369 -9.39 18.04 -19.86
C VAL A 369 -8.67 19.39 -19.67
N ASP A 370 -9.42 20.44 -19.42
CA ASP A 370 -8.83 21.72 -18.99
C ASP A 370 -8.41 21.57 -17.49
N PRO A 371 -7.11 21.70 -17.16
CA PRO A 371 -6.66 21.57 -15.78
C PRO A 371 -7.10 22.75 -14.89
N GLY A 372 -7.64 23.82 -15.48
CA GLY A 372 -7.87 25.07 -14.76
C GLY A 372 -6.56 25.71 -14.27
N PRO A 373 -6.62 26.65 -13.32
CA PRO A 373 -5.43 27.21 -12.70
C PRO A 373 -4.72 26.15 -11.83
N VAL A 374 -3.60 25.63 -12.32
CA VAL A 374 -2.73 24.74 -11.56
C VAL A 374 -1.90 25.59 -10.60
N PRO A 375 -2.01 25.41 -9.26
CA PRO A 375 -1.19 26.16 -8.32
C PRO A 375 0.30 25.89 -8.58
N ALA A 376 1.11 26.92 -8.67
CA ALA A 376 2.56 26.78 -8.61
C ALA A 376 2.92 26.33 -7.19
N ASP A 377 3.52 25.15 -7.07
CA ASP A 377 4.09 24.58 -5.85
C ASP A 377 3.26 24.72 -4.55
N VAL A 378 2.16 23.99 -4.48
CA VAL A 378 1.56 23.71 -3.17
C VAL A 378 2.23 22.44 -2.64
N GLU A 379 3.37 22.63 -1.96
CA GLU A 379 4.03 21.55 -1.26
C GLU A 379 3.10 21.04 -0.14
N ARG A 380 2.70 19.79 -0.24
CA ARG A 380 1.90 19.08 0.77
C ARG A 380 2.76 18.05 1.45
N PRO A 381 2.54 17.78 2.76
CA PRO A 381 3.25 16.69 3.44
C PRO A 381 3.09 15.38 2.67
N ARG A 382 4.21 14.71 2.37
CA ARG A 382 4.22 13.43 1.65
C ARG A 382 5.45 12.60 2.01
N LEU A 383 5.36 11.31 1.81
CA LEU A 383 6.55 10.48 1.78
C LEU A 383 7.27 10.64 0.43
N THR A 384 8.59 10.52 0.45
CA THR A 384 9.42 10.63 -0.79
C THR A 384 9.25 9.44 -1.71
N GLU A 385 8.76 8.31 -1.19
CA GLU A 385 8.43 7.12 -1.96
C GLU A 385 6.91 6.97 -2.02
N PRO A 386 6.29 6.95 -3.23
CA PRO A 386 4.87 6.75 -3.38
C PRO A 386 4.49 5.32 -3.02
N TRP A 387 3.40 5.16 -2.25
CA TRP A 387 2.88 3.86 -1.87
C TRP A 387 1.68 3.47 -2.73
N PHE A 388 1.73 2.25 -3.32
CA PHE A 388 0.60 1.65 -4.03
C PHE A 388 0.72 0.12 -4.03
N CYS A 389 -0.28 -0.58 -3.51
CA CYS A 389 -0.21 -2.03 -3.30
C CYS A 389 -1.03 -2.86 -4.30
N CYS A 390 -2.04 -2.29 -4.95
CA CYS A 390 -2.99 -3.00 -5.82
C CYS A 390 -2.80 -2.68 -7.31
N ALA A 391 -1.59 -2.23 -7.69
CA ALA A 391 -1.23 -1.81 -9.03
C ALA A 391 -0.43 -2.88 -9.77
N GLU A 392 -0.66 -3.01 -11.07
CA GLU A 392 0.27 -3.72 -11.95
C GLU A 392 1.59 -2.93 -12.03
N PRO A 393 2.74 -3.55 -11.69
CA PRO A 393 4.02 -2.87 -11.81
C PRO A 393 4.37 -2.64 -13.28
N THR A 394 4.95 -1.48 -13.59
CA THR A 394 5.42 -1.15 -14.92
C THR A 394 6.70 -1.91 -15.28
N ALA A 395 6.98 -2.07 -16.58
CA ALA A 395 8.21 -2.70 -17.04
C ALA A 395 9.48 -1.96 -16.55
N GLY A 396 9.44 -0.63 -16.44
CA GLY A 396 10.53 0.19 -15.93
C GLY A 396 10.85 -0.09 -14.46
N GLN A 397 9.85 -0.37 -13.62
CA GLN A 397 10.05 -0.73 -12.22
C GLN A 397 10.80 -2.07 -12.04
N PHE A 398 10.75 -2.96 -13.02
CA PHE A 398 11.52 -4.22 -13.01
C PHE A 398 12.90 -4.09 -13.62
N GLY A 399 13.12 -3.18 -14.57
CA GLY A 399 14.40 -2.99 -15.25
C GLY A 399 15.55 -2.59 -14.30
N THR A 400 15.24 -1.94 -13.18
CA THR A 400 16.20 -1.57 -12.13
C THR A 400 16.69 -2.76 -11.28
N LEU A 401 16.07 -3.95 -11.44
CA LEU A 401 16.37 -5.16 -10.68
C LEU A 401 17.27 -6.14 -11.43
N ASP A 402 17.72 -5.80 -12.64
CA ASP A 402 18.71 -6.60 -13.33
C ASP A 402 20.06 -6.51 -12.59
N PRO A 403 20.66 -7.66 -12.22
CA PRO A 403 21.95 -7.63 -11.54
C PRO A 403 22.98 -7.00 -12.48
N VAL A 404 23.69 -6.00 -11.97
CA VAL A 404 24.93 -5.48 -12.53
C VAL A 404 25.99 -6.57 -12.48
#